data_463771b1912e6989dd34a6bf79047860
#
_entry.id   463771b1912e6989dd34a6bf79047860
#
_cell.length_a   1.000
_cell.length_b   1.000
_cell.length_c   1.000
_cell.angle_alpha   90.00
_cell.angle_beta   90.00
_cell.angle_gamma   90.00
#
_symmetry.space_group_name_H-M   'P 1'
#
loop_
_entity.id
_entity.type
_entity.pdbx_description
1 polymer ?
#
loop_
_entity_poly.entity_id
_entity_poly.type
_entity_poly.pdbx_seq_one_letter_code
_entity_poly.pdbx_strand_id
1 'polypeptide(L)' 'MDARAAYQMQVHQATGMVKIQLGVTIEEAFLMLRAHAFAAGRPVAEVASDVVERRLRFATEDL' A
#
# COMPACT_ATOMS: atom_id res chain seq x y z
N MET A 1 -12.34 10.06 -16.53
CA MET A 1 -12.25 9.67 -15.12
C MET A 1 -11.34 10.64 -14.38
N ASP A 2 -11.73 11.00 -13.18
CA ASP A 2 -10.95 11.90 -12.35
C ASP A 2 -9.67 11.18 -11.88
N ALA A 3 -8.53 11.82 -12.05
CA ALA A 3 -7.26 11.25 -11.60
C ALA A 3 -7.24 10.99 -10.09
N ARG A 4 -7.96 11.85 -9.35
CA ARG A 4 -8.06 11.68 -7.90
C ARG A 4 -8.80 10.41 -7.53
N ALA A 5 -9.86 10.08 -8.26
CA ALA A 5 -10.62 8.86 -8.01
C ALA A 5 -9.76 7.62 -8.29
N ALA A 6 -8.99 7.65 -9.38
CA ALA A 6 -8.10 6.55 -9.71
C ALA A 6 -7.02 6.37 -8.65
N TYR A 7 -6.47 7.47 -8.16
CA TYR A 7 -5.48 7.46 -7.10
C TYR A 7 -6.05 6.81 -5.83
N GLN A 8 -7.25 7.24 -5.42
CA GLN A 8 -7.86 6.72 -4.20
C GLN A 8 -8.18 5.23 -4.32
N MET A 9 -8.68 4.82 -5.47
CA MET A 9 -8.98 3.41 -5.70
C MET A 9 -7.72 2.55 -5.58
N GLN A 10 -6.63 3.01 -6.15
CA GLN A 10 -5.38 2.27 -6.12
C GLN A 10 -4.83 2.17 -4.70
N VAL A 11 -4.91 3.26 -3.93
CA VAL A 11 -4.46 3.25 -2.55
C VAL A 11 -5.32 2.31 -1.71
N HIS A 12 -6.64 2.32 -1.91
CA HIS A 12 -7.52 1.39 -1.20
C HIS A 12 -7.22 -0.05 -1.56
N GLN A 13 -7.00 -0.32 -2.82
CA GLN A 13 -6.69 -1.67 -3.27
C GLN A 13 -5.37 -2.16 -2.66
N ALA A 14 -4.34 -1.32 -2.68
CA ALA A 14 -3.05 -1.65 -2.09
C ALA A 14 -3.19 -1.90 -0.59
N THR A 15 -3.97 -1.06 0.09
CA THR A 15 -4.18 -1.21 1.52
C THR A 15 -4.81 -2.56 1.84
N GLY A 16 -5.81 -2.96 1.05
CA GLY A 16 -6.43 -4.28 1.21
C GLY A 16 -5.45 -5.42 1.03
N MET A 17 -4.55 -5.29 0.06
CA MET A 17 -3.53 -6.30 -0.17
C MET A 17 -2.54 -6.38 0.99
N VAL A 18 -2.10 -5.23 1.50
CA VAL A 18 -1.18 -5.20 2.64
C VAL A 18 -1.84 -5.79 3.88
N LYS A 19 -3.12 -5.50 4.09
CA LYS A 19 -3.87 -6.08 5.20
C LYS A 19 -3.78 -7.60 5.19
N ILE A 20 -3.97 -8.19 4.03
CA ILE A 20 -3.93 -9.65 3.90
C ILE A 20 -2.52 -10.17 4.05
N GLN A 21 -1.56 -9.50 3.45
CA GLN A 21 -0.16 -9.94 3.49
C GLN A 21 0.39 -9.96 4.92
N LEU A 22 0.00 -8.98 5.72
CA LEU A 22 0.51 -8.86 7.08
C LEU A 22 -0.42 -9.41 8.16
N GLY A 23 -1.68 -9.66 7.82
CA GLY A 23 -2.64 -10.13 8.79
C GLY A 23 -2.98 -9.07 9.83
N VAL A 24 -3.12 -7.83 9.42
CA VAL A 24 -3.38 -6.69 10.30
C VAL A 24 -4.73 -6.07 9.96
N THR A 25 -5.15 -5.07 10.75
CA THR A 25 -6.37 -4.34 10.45
C THR A 25 -6.16 -3.43 9.24
N ILE A 26 -7.28 -2.97 8.67
CA ILE A 26 -7.21 -2.08 7.52
C ILE A 26 -6.52 -0.76 7.88
N GLU A 27 -6.76 -0.25 9.09
CA GLU A 27 -6.11 0.97 9.53
C GLU A 27 -4.61 0.79 9.69
N GLU A 28 -4.21 -0.35 10.25
CA GLU A 28 -2.80 -0.66 10.41
C GLU A 28 -2.13 -0.81 9.05
N ALA A 29 -2.81 -1.46 8.11
CA ALA A 29 -2.28 -1.64 6.77
C ALA A 29 -2.04 -0.29 6.08
N PHE A 30 -2.99 0.63 6.23
CA PHE A 30 -2.86 1.95 5.64
C PHE A 30 -1.69 2.72 6.26
N LEU A 31 -1.56 2.63 7.59
CA LEU A 31 -0.43 3.25 8.27
C LEU A 31 0.90 2.72 7.78
N MET A 32 0.99 1.42 7.60
CA MET A 32 2.23 0.79 7.14
C MET A 32 2.57 1.20 5.71
N LEU A 33 1.55 1.30 4.87
CA LEU A 33 1.75 1.76 3.50
C LEU A 33 2.30 3.18 3.48
N ARG A 34 1.71 4.07 4.29
CA ARG A 34 2.15 5.45 4.38
C ARG A 34 3.55 5.57 4.96
N ALA A 35 3.83 4.78 5.99
CA ALA A 35 5.15 4.80 6.62
C ALA A 35 6.23 4.37 5.64
N HIS A 36 5.94 3.34 4.85
CA HIS A 36 6.88 2.87 3.84
C HIS A 36 7.15 3.96 2.80
N ALA A 37 6.08 4.61 2.34
CA ALA A 37 6.21 5.68 1.35
C ALA A 37 7.04 6.84 1.90
N PHE A 38 6.78 7.22 3.15
CA PHE A 38 7.51 8.30 3.80
C PHE A 38 9.00 7.95 3.91
N ALA A 39 9.30 6.74 4.38
CA ALA A 39 10.68 6.31 4.54
C ALA A 39 11.42 6.23 3.20
N ALA A 40 10.72 5.88 2.15
CA ALA A 40 11.30 5.78 0.82
C ALA A 40 11.38 7.13 0.09
N GLY A 41 10.77 8.17 0.65
CA GLY A 41 10.73 9.47 0.00
C GLY A 41 9.91 9.45 -1.27
N ARG A 42 8.85 8.62 -1.32
CA ARG A 42 8.02 8.44 -2.51
C ARG A 42 6.57 8.75 -2.21
N PRO A 43 5.81 9.24 -3.20
CA PRO A 43 4.38 9.44 -2.99
C PRO A 43 3.68 8.11 -2.69
N VAL A 44 2.66 8.16 -1.83
CA VAL A 44 1.88 6.97 -1.48
C VAL A 44 1.31 6.31 -2.72
N ALA A 45 0.89 7.10 -3.71
CA ALA A 45 0.32 6.55 -4.92
C ALA A 45 1.30 5.66 -5.67
N GLU A 46 2.58 6.03 -5.70
CA GLU A 46 3.59 5.20 -6.37
C GLU A 46 3.81 3.90 -5.63
N VAL A 47 3.88 3.98 -4.30
CA VAL A 47 4.06 2.78 -3.49
C VAL A 47 2.84 1.88 -3.63
N ALA A 48 1.65 2.46 -3.63
CA ALA A 48 0.42 1.71 -3.82
C ALA A 48 0.42 0.99 -5.17
N SER A 49 0.87 1.67 -6.22
CA SER A 49 0.98 1.07 -7.53
C SER A 49 1.91 -0.14 -7.52
N ASP A 50 3.04 -0.01 -6.85
CA ASP A 50 3.98 -1.11 -6.74
C ASP A 50 3.37 -2.31 -6.03
N VAL A 51 2.57 -2.07 -4.99
CA VAL A 51 1.90 -3.15 -4.27
C VAL A 51 0.87 -3.84 -5.17
N VAL A 52 0.03 -3.06 -5.84
CA VAL A 52 -1.03 -3.60 -6.69
C VAL A 52 -0.43 -4.41 -7.84
N GLU A 53 0.67 -3.95 -8.40
CA GLU A 53 1.33 -4.63 -9.52
C GLU A 53 2.36 -5.65 -9.06
N ARG A 54 2.39 -5.93 -7.77
CA ARG A 54 3.19 -7.00 -7.18
C ARG A 54 4.69 -6.80 -7.32
N ARG A 55 5.13 -5.54 -7.46
CA ARG A 55 6.54 -5.20 -7.41
C ARG A 55 7.03 -5.02 -5.98
N LEU A 56 6.10 -4.79 -5.05
CA LEU A 56 6.41 -4.62 -3.64
C LEU A 56 5.43 -5.45 -2.84
N ARG A 57 5.93 -6.20 -1.88
CA ARG A 57 5.10 -7.03 -1.01
C ARG A 57 5.49 -6.79 0.43
N PHE A 58 4.49 -6.54 1.27
CA PHE A 58 4.69 -6.48 2.72
C PHE A 58 4.53 -7.89 3.26
N ALA A 59 5.59 -8.43 3.84
CA ALA A 59 5.57 -9.81 4.29
C ALA A 59 6.30 -9.92 5.62
N THR A 60 5.88 -10.90 6.43
CA THR A 60 6.48 -11.11 7.74
C THR A 60 7.33 -12.37 7.79
N GLU A 61 7.27 -13.20 6.77
CA GLU A 61 7.97 -14.49 6.79
C GLU A 61 9.48 -14.38 6.70
N ASP A 62 9.97 -13.19 6.44
CA ASP A 62 11.41 -12.95 6.36
C ASP A 62 12.06 -12.74 7.70
N LEU A 63 11.25 -12.68 8.74
CA LEU A 63 11.74 -12.41 10.09
C LEU A 63 12.41 -13.61 10.74
#